data_f268dbf41af354f726b4188381d036cc
#
_entry.id   f268dbf41af354f726b4188381d036cc
#
_cell.length_a   1.000
_cell.length_b   1.000
_cell.length_c   1.000
_cell.angle_alpha   90.00
_cell.angle_beta   90.00
_cell.angle_gamma   90.00
#
_symmetry.space_group_name_H-M   'P 1'
#
loop_
_entity.id
_entity.type
_entity.pdbx_description
1 polymer ?
#
loop_
_entity_poly.entity_id
_entity_poly.type
_entity_poly.pdbx_seq_one_letter_code
_entity_poly.pdbx_strand_id
1 'polypeptide(L)'
;VDIFVYDTRKDSDGGAWRKRATTQSWYNEGASSKRGARKEFPAVAVIVCLSNHIKIYDGDDPNLSLWMDVRPTTNARNKGWMYGSGLKAVTALNGIIAIAANWNIGDEGGLLIMDFVKDELRRHESSAGRAGGQLSISQRGTSANLNTTQDIPLILDPYVRDVAMTVLPNAPIDASTGLPTPTIAVATNAGFSIIKDDGIVIDKVVSGTVTNEVDWYKGQYLLGSGPEYWALY
;
A
#
# COMPACT_ATOMS: atom_id res chain seq x y z
N VAL A 1 13.36 2.72 8.59
CA VAL A 1 13.54 2.29 7.18
C VAL A 1 13.10 0.85 7.09
N ASP A 2 12.21 0.56 6.17
CA ASP A 2 11.82 -0.80 5.81
C ASP A 2 12.16 -1.06 4.34
N ILE A 3 12.50 -2.31 4.00
CA ILE A 3 12.89 -2.71 2.65
C ILE A 3 12.12 -3.96 2.27
N PHE A 4 11.39 -3.88 1.17
CA PHE A 4 10.67 -5.01 0.60
C PHE A 4 11.17 -5.33 -0.80
N VAL A 5 11.54 -6.58 -1.04
CA VAL A 5 11.92 -7.06 -2.38
C VAL A 5 10.70 -7.70 -3.01
N TYR A 6 10.09 -6.99 -3.94
CA TYR A 6 8.90 -7.42 -4.64
C TYR A 6 9.27 -8.15 -5.94
N ASP A 7 9.09 -9.45 -5.96
CA ASP A 7 9.25 -10.29 -7.14
C ASP A 7 7.88 -10.54 -7.78
N THR A 8 7.54 -9.75 -8.80
CA THR A 8 6.24 -9.85 -9.49
C THR A 8 5.99 -11.19 -10.15
N ARG A 9 7.01 -12.01 -10.38
CA ARG A 9 6.87 -13.38 -10.93
C ARG A 9 6.15 -14.30 -9.95
N LYS A 10 6.05 -13.91 -8.68
CA LYS A 10 5.29 -14.60 -7.62
C LYS A 10 3.84 -14.13 -7.51
N ASP A 11 3.45 -13.12 -8.27
CA ASP A 11 2.06 -12.68 -8.36
C ASP A 11 1.17 -13.76 -8.97
N SER A 12 -0.13 -13.65 -8.76
CA SER A 12 -1.12 -14.65 -9.18
C SER A 12 -1.15 -14.92 -10.69
N ASP A 13 -0.71 -13.97 -11.51
CA ASP A 13 -0.58 -14.11 -12.98
C ASP A 13 0.89 -14.20 -13.46
N GLY A 14 1.83 -14.45 -12.52
CA GLY A 14 3.25 -14.48 -12.83
C GLY A 14 3.81 -13.11 -13.26
N GLY A 15 3.17 -12.03 -12.88
CA GLY A 15 3.56 -10.64 -13.22
C GLY A 15 3.17 -10.22 -14.64
N ALA A 16 2.26 -10.94 -15.29
CA ALA A 16 1.80 -10.59 -16.65
C ALA A 16 1.06 -9.24 -16.69
N TRP A 17 0.50 -8.78 -15.57
CA TRP A 17 -0.15 -7.48 -15.43
C TRP A 17 0.75 -6.32 -15.88
N ARG A 18 2.08 -6.41 -15.65
CA ARG A 18 3.05 -5.36 -16.02
C ARG A 18 3.02 -5.04 -17.51
N LYS A 19 2.84 -6.05 -18.35
CA LYS A 19 2.77 -5.90 -19.82
C LYS A 19 1.43 -5.32 -20.29
N ARG A 20 0.37 -5.47 -19.50
CA ARG A 20 -0.96 -4.93 -19.79
C ARG A 20 -1.13 -3.47 -19.41
N ALA A 21 -0.23 -2.93 -18.58
CA ALA A 21 -0.33 -1.59 -18.00
C ALA A 21 0.09 -0.43 -18.92
N THR A 22 0.19 -0.65 -20.23
CA THR A 22 0.72 0.34 -21.19
C THR A 22 -0.11 1.61 -21.33
N THR A 23 -1.38 1.56 -20.93
CA THR A 23 -2.30 2.71 -20.95
C THR A 23 -2.32 3.49 -19.65
N GLN A 24 -1.69 2.98 -18.58
CA GLN A 24 -1.68 3.60 -17.27
C GLN A 24 -0.87 4.90 -17.27
N SER A 25 -1.27 5.84 -16.40
CA SER A 25 -0.64 7.17 -16.33
C SER A 25 0.85 7.08 -15.94
N TRP A 26 1.17 6.23 -14.96
CA TRP A 26 2.53 6.01 -14.50
C TRP A 26 3.45 5.37 -15.58
N TYR A 27 2.89 4.54 -16.46
CA TYR A 27 3.65 3.92 -17.56
C TYR A 27 4.08 4.97 -18.59
N ASN A 28 3.25 5.99 -18.79
CA ASN A 28 3.47 7.03 -19.78
C ASN A 28 4.17 8.29 -19.23
N GLU A 29 4.59 8.26 -17.97
CA GLU A 29 5.42 9.35 -17.41
C GLU A 29 6.78 9.43 -18.10
N GLY A 30 7.22 10.66 -18.35
CA GLY A 30 8.59 10.94 -18.80
C GLY A 30 9.64 10.73 -17.71
N ALA A 31 10.85 10.37 -18.12
CA ALA A 31 11.98 10.29 -17.20
C ALA A 31 12.26 11.64 -16.52
N SER A 32 12.58 11.61 -15.24
CA SER A 32 12.87 12.78 -14.41
C SER A 32 13.71 12.39 -13.20
N SER A 33 14.03 13.34 -12.33
CA SER A 33 14.69 13.04 -11.05
C SER A 33 13.83 12.16 -10.09
N LYS A 34 12.55 11.98 -10.41
CA LYS A 34 11.60 11.16 -9.61
C LYS A 34 11.09 9.92 -10.37
N ARG A 35 11.47 9.76 -11.62
CA ARG A 35 11.02 8.68 -12.49
C ARG A 35 12.15 8.25 -13.42
N GLY A 36 12.55 6.98 -13.32
CA GLY A 36 13.53 6.38 -14.23
C GLY A 36 13.02 6.27 -15.67
N ALA A 37 13.91 5.94 -16.59
CA ALA A 37 13.58 5.84 -18.02
C ALA A 37 12.77 4.58 -18.37
N ARG A 38 12.89 3.50 -17.58
CA ARG A 38 12.15 2.26 -17.81
C ARG A 38 10.66 2.49 -17.56
N LYS A 39 9.83 2.28 -18.56
CA LYS A 39 8.38 2.44 -18.48
C LYS A 39 7.70 1.30 -17.73
N GLU A 40 8.00 0.06 -18.13
CA GLU A 40 7.43 -1.15 -17.49
C GLU A 40 7.85 -1.25 -16.03
N PHE A 41 6.95 -1.73 -15.17
CA PHE A 41 7.28 -2.03 -13.77
C PHE A 41 8.36 -3.14 -13.72
N PRO A 42 9.40 -3.06 -12.88
CA PRO A 42 10.45 -4.08 -12.78
C PRO A 42 9.89 -5.48 -12.48
N ALA A 43 10.49 -6.53 -13.02
CA ALA A 43 10.12 -7.89 -12.64
C ALA A 43 10.50 -8.15 -11.17
N VAL A 44 11.63 -7.61 -10.75
CA VAL A 44 12.01 -7.51 -9.35
C VAL A 44 12.15 -6.04 -9.01
N ALA A 45 11.36 -5.56 -8.06
CA ALA A 45 11.46 -4.20 -7.53
C ALA A 45 12.04 -4.23 -6.11
N VAL A 46 13.03 -3.38 -5.83
CA VAL A 46 13.49 -3.13 -4.47
C VAL A 46 12.80 -1.87 -3.96
N ILE A 47 11.87 -2.04 -3.02
CA ILE A 47 11.05 -0.97 -2.47
C ILE A 47 11.68 -0.55 -1.14
N VAL A 48 12.13 0.69 -1.04
CA VAL A 48 12.74 1.27 0.17
C VAL A 48 11.76 2.27 0.76
N CYS A 49 11.17 1.90 1.89
CA CYS A 49 10.29 2.74 2.69
C CYS A 49 11.13 3.58 3.66
N LEU A 50 11.29 4.86 3.37
CA LEU A 50 11.93 5.85 4.24
C LEU A 50 10.84 6.54 5.07
N SER A 51 11.23 7.23 6.13
CA SER A 51 10.25 7.87 7.03
C SER A 51 9.31 8.87 6.32
N ASN A 52 9.71 9.44 5.21
CA ASN A 52 8.98 10.49 4.50
C ASN A 52 8.81 10.29 3.01
N HIS A 53 9.31 9.20 2.44
CA HIS A 53 9.11 8.86 1.02
C HIS A 53 9.42 7.40 0.73
N ILE A 54 8.98 6.93 -0.42
CA ILE A 54 9.25 5.59 -0.92
C ILE A 54 10.05 5.68 -2.20
N LYS A 55 11.09 4.88 -2.29
CA LYS A 55 11.85 4.70 -3.52
C LYS A 55 11.71 3.29 -4.02
N ILE A 56 11.39 3.16 -5.28
CA ILE A 56 11.33 1.89 -5.99
C ILE A 56 12.52 1.84 -6.95
N TYR A 57 13.38 0.86 -6.77
CA TYR A 57 14.53 0.62 -7.62
C TYR A 57 14.27 -0.56 -8.55
N ASP A 58 14.87 -0.51 -9.73
CA ASP A 58 14.84 -1.59 -10.71
C ASP A 58 15.81 -2.69 -10.29
N GLY A 59 15.30 -3.78 -9.74
CA GLY A 59 16.10 -4.94 -9.32
C GLY A 59 16.51 -5.83 -10.49
N ASP A 60 15.98 -5.60 -11.71
CA ASP A 60 16.44 -6.26 -12.93
C ASP A 60 17.71 -5.56 -13.48
N ASP A 61 18.00 -4.34 -13.04
CA ASP A 61 19.21 -3.58 -13.39
C ASP A 61 20.31 -3.86 -12.36
N PRO A 62 21.49 -4.34 -12.77
CA PRO A 62 22.63 -4.55 -11.86
C PRO A 62 23.05 -3.31 -11.06
N ASN A 63 22.77 -2.12 -11.57
CA ASN A 63 23.06 -0.85 -10.90
C ASN A 63 21.96 -0.39 -9.96
N LEU A 64 20.86 -1.14 -9.81
CA LEU A 64 19.70 -0.76 -9.03
C LEU A 64 19.23 0.67 -9.35
N SER A 65 19.06 0.98 -10.63
CA SER A 65 18.63 2.31 -11.06
C SER A 65 17.27 2.67 -10.44
N LEU A 66 17.11 3.94 -10.07
CA LEU A 66 15.83 4.44 -9.56
C LEU A 66 14.74 4.27 -10.62
N TRP A 67 13.68 3.52 -10.27
CA TRP A 67 12.50 3.38 -11.12
C TRP A 67 11.43 4.44 -10.80
N MET A 68 11.13 4.66 -9.52
CA MET A 68 10.18 5.69 -9.08
C MET A 68 10.51 6.21 -7.68
N ASP A 69 10.40 7.53 -7.50
CA ASP A 69 10.49 8.20 -6.20
C ASP A 69 9.12 8.80 -5.87
N VAL A 70 8.51 8.35 -4.78
CA VAL A 70 7.19 8.75 -4.30
C VAL A 70 7.39 9.63 -3.07
N ARG A 71 7.11 10.91 -3.20
CA ARG A 71 7.30 11.90 -2.13
C ARG A 71 5.98 12.48 -1.66
N PRO A 72 5.88 12.88 -0.38
CA PRO A 72 4.73 13.59 0.12
C PRO A 72 4.59 14.94 -0.59
N THR A 73 3.38 15.45 -0.62
CA THR A 73 3.13 16.82 -1.04
C THR A 73 3.59 17.79 0.04
N THR A 74 4.13 18.93 -0.36
CA THR A 74 4.65 19.96 0.58
C THR A 74 3.57 20.81 1.21
N ASN A 75 2.30 20.66 0.80
CA ASN A 75 1.23 21.53 1.25
C ASN A 75 0.40 20.89 2.34
N ALA A 76 0.63 21.32 3.59
CA ALA A 76 -0.02 20.86 4.81
C ALA A 76 -1.56 21.03 4.84
N ARG A 77 -2.11 21.86 3.99
CA ARG A 77 -3.55 22.15 3.97
C ARG A 77 -4.33 21.34 2.95
N ASN A 78 -3.65 20.82 1.95
CA ASN A 78 -4.26 19.98 0.93
C ASN A 78 -3.97 18.54 1.27
N LYS A 79 -4.97 17.82 1.70
CA LYS A 79 -4.99 16.40 2.07
C LYS A 79 -4.61 15.50 0.87
N GLY A 80 -3.37 15.63 0.36
CA GLY A 80 -2.86 14.78 -0.70
C GLY A 80 -2.82 13.31 -0.27
N TRP A 81 -2.63 12.42 -1.23
CA TRP A 81 -2.56 10.98 -0.96
C TRP A 81 -1.51 10.62 0.10
N MET A 82 -0.33 11.20 0.02
CA MET A 82 0.72 11.04 1.04
C MET A 82 1.11 12.42 1.56
N TYR A 83 1.04 12.60 2.87
CA TYR A 83 1.36 13.85 3.54
C TYR A 83 2.21 13.56 4.80
N GLY A 84 3.21 14.40 5.08
CA GLY A 84 4.02 14.31 6.30
C GLY A 84 5.14 13.28 6.27
N SER A 85 5.50 12.82 7.44
CA SER A 85 6.54 11.81 7.70
C SER A 85 6.02 10.79 8.70
N GLY A 86 6.54 9.57 8.67
CA GLY A 86 6.14 8.51 9.60
C GLY A 86 5.72 7.23 8.91
N LEU A 87 6.18 7.03 7.66
CA LEU A 87 6.05 5.72 7.01
C LEU A 87 6.82 4.68 7.82
N LYS A 88 6.25 3.49 7.98
CA LYS A 88 6.73 2.44 8.88
C LYS A 88 7.11 1.17 8.16
N ALA A 89 6.20 0.63 7.37
CA ALA A 89 6.36 -0.64 6.70
C ALA A 89 5.79 -0.61 5.29
N VAL A 90 6.21 -1.52 4.45
CA VAL A 90 5.73 -1.67 3.08
C VAL A 90 5.67 -3.15 2.70
N THR A 91 4.62 -3.51 1.97
CA THR A 91 4.47 -4.82 1.34
C THR A 91 3.90 -4.67 -0.06
N ALA A 92 4.04 -5.69 -0.91
CA ALA A 92 3.51 -5.66 -2.26
C ALA A 92 3.04 -7.04 -2.74
N LEU A 93 1.94 -7.06 -3.50
CA LEU A 93 1.36 -8.27 -4.09
C LEU A 93 0.39 -7.89 -5.22
N ASN A 94 0.38 -8.65 -6.32
CA ASN A 94 -0.54 -8.49 -7.46
C ASN A 94 -0.59 -7.05 -8.03
N GLY A 95 0.57 -6.38 -8.10
CA GLY A 95 0.65 -5.01 -8.61
C GLY A 95 0.20 -3.93 -7.62
N ILE A 96 -0.11 -4.29 -6.39
CA ILE A 96 -0.48 -3.39 -5.31
C ILE A 96 0.69 -3.22 -4.36
N ILE A 97 1.04 -1.99 -4.01
CA ILE A 97 1.93 -1.66 -2.89
C ILE A 97 1.09 -1.08 -1.77
N ALA A 98 1.17 -1.69 -0.59
CA ALA A 98 0.52 -1.24 0.63
C ALA A 98 1.57 -0.69 1.62
N ILE A 99 1.29 0.46 2.23
CA ILE A 99 2.24 1.23 3.02
C ILE A 99 1.61 1.62 4.34
N ALA A 100 2.22 1.22 5.44
CA ALA A 100 1.85 1.64 6.78
C ALA A 100 2.35 3.07 7.05
N ALA A 101 1.45 3.96 7.48
CA ALA A 101 1.78 5.33 7.84
C ALA A 101 1.28 5.68 9.24
N ASN A 102 2.20 6.22 10.05
CA ASN A 102 1.94 6.60 11.43
C ASN A 102 2.35 8.07 11.60
N TRP A 103 1.45 8.97 11.26
CA TRP A 103 1.71 10.41 11.34
C TRP A 103 1.15 11.02 12.62
N ASN A 104 1.97 11.80 13.27
CA ASN A 104 1.69 12.31 14.61
C ASN A 104 1.06 13.72 14.60
N ILE A 105 0.56 14.21 13.46
CA ILE A 105 -0.02 15.54 13.35
C ILE A 105 -1.46 15.42 12.81
N GLY A 106 -2.43 15.57 13.70
CA GLY A 106 -3.84 15.70 13.31
C GLY A 106 -4.52 14.41 12.82
N ASP A 107 -4.12 13.23 13.35
CA ASP A 107 -4.72 11.93 13.03
C ASP A 107 -4.71 11.58 11.52
N GLU A 108 -3.65 11.95 10.82
CA GLU A 108 -3.56 11.81 9.36
C GLU A 108 -2.76 10.58 8.89
N GLY A 109 -2.45 9.64 9.77
CA GLY A 109 -1.89 8.34 9.44
C GLY A 109 -2.88 7.48 8.65
N GLY A 110 -2.55 6.23 8.47
CA GLY A 110 -3.43 5.26 7.84
C GLY A 110 -2.69 4.28 6.96
N LEU A 111 -3.46 3.53 6.19
CA LEU A 111 -2.96 2.64 5.16
C LEU A 111 -3.00 3.35 3.81
N LEU A 112 -1.85 3.47 3.17
CA LEU A 112 -1.73 4.01 1.82
C LEU A 112 -1.62 2.86 0.82
N ILE A 113 -2.36 2.93 -0.28
CA ILE A 113 -2.38 1.93 -1.35
C ILE A 113 -1.97 2.59 -2.67
N MET A 114 -1.02 1.96 -3.36
CA MET A 114 -0.70 2.23 -4.76
C MET A 114 -1.08 1.00 -5.58
N ASP A 115 -2.13 1.10 -6.38
CA ASP A 115 -2.56 0.03 -7.28
C ASP A 115 -2.06 0.33 -8.71
N PHE A 116 -0.98 -0.33 -9.11
CA PHE A 116 -0.35 -0.14 -10.43
C PHE A 116 -1.18 -0.73 -11.57
N VAL A 117 -2.04 -1.69 -11.29
CA VAL A 117 -2.89 -2.32 -12.29
C VAL A 117 -4.09 -1.43 -12.61
N LYS A 118 -4.71 -0.83 -11.58
CA LYS A 118 -5.83 0.11 -11.74
C LYS A 118 -5.40 1.55 -11.97
N ASP A 119 -4.11 1.87 -11.80
CA ASP A 119 -3.58 3.24 -11.82
C ASP A 119 -4.25 4.14 -10.77
N GLU A 120 -4.32 3.65 -9.53
CA GLU A 120 -5.08 4.28 -8.47
C GLU A 120 -4.28 4.43 -7.18
N LEU A 121 -4.44 5.58 -6.53
CA LEU A 121 -3.98 5.86 -5.17
C LEU A 121 -5.18 5.91 -4.23
N ARG A 122 -5.14 5.13 -3.15
CA ARG A 122 -6.17 5.08 -2.10
C ARG A 122 -5.55 5.28 -0.73
N ARG A 123 -6.35 5.77 0.20
CA ARG A 123 -5.99 5.91 1.60
C ARG A 123 -7.13 5.47 2.50
N HIS A 124 -6.85 4.55 3.42
CA HIS A 124 -7.76 4.13 4.48
C HIS A 124 -7.34 4.80 5.78
N GLU A 125 -8.25 5.50 6.42
CA GLU A 125 -8.08 6.15 7.72
C GLU A 125 -9.15 5.67 8.71
N SER A 126 -9.12 6.18 9.94
CA SER A 126 -10.10 5.83 10.98
C SER A 126 -11.30 6.75 11.03
N SER A 127 -11.34 7.81 10.20
CA SER A 127 -12.45 8.77 10.18
C SER A 127 -12.93 9.05 8.77
N ALA A 128 -14.27 9.08 8.61
CA ALA A 128 -14.91 9.48 7.36
C ALA A 128 -14.49 10.92 6.96
N GLY A 129 -14.35 11.15 5.66
CA GLY A 129 -13.92 12.45 5.11
C GLY A 129 -12.40 12.63 5.00
N ARG A 130 -11.62 11.62 5.42
CA ARG A 130 -10.17 11.55 5.20
C ARG A 130 -9.75 10.33 4.39
N ALA A 131 -10.49 9.22 4.49
CA ALA A 131 -10.33 8.10 3.58
C ALA A 131 -10.81 8.49 2.18
N GLY A 132 -10.09 8.06 1.15
CA GLY A 132 -10.48 8.40 -0.23
C GLY A 132 -9.55 7.79 -1.28
N GLY A 133 -9.93 7.94 -2.53
CA GLY A 133 -9.22 7.41 -3.71
C GLY A 133 -9.36 8.30 -4.94
N GLN A 134 -9.18 7.68 -6.13
CA GLN A 134 -9.34 8.31 -7.46
C GLN A 134 -8.24 9.30 -7.89
N LEU A 135 -7.08 9.30 -7.27
CA LEU A 135 -5.90 9.89 -7.90
C LEU A 135 -5.17 8.83 -8.70
N SER A 136 -4.70 9.17 -9.88
CA SER A 136 -3.78 8.29 -10.61
C SER A 136 -2.39 8.30 -9.99
N ILE A 137 -1.60 7.26 -10.24
CA ILE A 137 -0.23 7.16 -9.70
C ILE A 137 0.65 8.31 -10.20
N SER A 138 0.44 8.83 -11.41
CA SER A 138 1.14 10.01 -11.92
C SER A 138 0.88 11.27 -11.07
N GLN A 139 -0.23 11.31 -10.35
CA GLN A 139 -0.60 12.41 -9.45
C GLN A 139 -0.05 12.27 -8.03
N ARG A 140 0.74 11.24 -7.73
CA ARG A 140 1.28 10.93 -6.40
C ARG A 140 2.02 12.06 -5.70
N GLY A 141 2.60 12.97 -6.45
CA GLY A 141 3.35 14.12 -5.93
C GLY A 141 2.60 15.45 -6.05
N THR A 142 1.31 15.43 -6.38
CA THR A 142 0.50 16.64 -6.50
C THR A 142 -0.21 16.95 -5.19
N SER A 143 -0.60 18.21 -4.99
CA SER A 143 -1.46 18.62 -3.89
C SER A 143 -2.95 18.38 -4.15
N ALA A 144 -3.28 17.55 -5.16
CA ALA A 144 -4.65 17.16 -5.42
C ALA A 144 -5.23 16.39 -4.23
N ASN A 145 -6.43 16.75 -3.81
CA ASN A 145 -7.13 16.05 -2.75
C ASN A 145 -7.63 14.70 -3.25
N LEU A 146 -7.55 13.69 -2.39
CA LEU A 146 -8.28 12.46 -2.61
C LEU A 146 -9.79 12.77 -2.66
N ASN A 147 -10.50 12.08 -3.51
CA ASN A 147 -11.95 12.14 -3.51
C ASN A 147 -12.50 11.40 -2.27
N THR A 148 -12.93 12.17 -1.27
CA THR A 148 -13.45 11.64 -0.01
C THR A 148 -14.93 11.25 -0.07
N THR A 149 -15.58 11.40 -1.24
CA THR A 149 -16.95 10.91 -1.45
C THR A 149 -17.00 9.43 -1.81
N GLN A 150 -15.85 8.80 -2.04
CA GLN A 150 -15.77 7.35 -2.20
C GLN A 150 -16.00 6.66 -0.86
N ASP A 151 -16.77 5.60 -0.91
CA ASP A 151 -17.02 4.72 0.24
C ASP A 151 -15.82 3.77 0.45
N ILE A 152 -14.72 4.34 0.94
CA ILE A 152 -13.53 3.58 1.30
C ILE A 152 -13.67 3.15 2.76
N PRO A 153 -13.67 1.85 3.05
CA PRO A 153 -13.82 1.35 4.40
C PRO A 153 -12.75 1.91 5.34
N LEU A 154 -13.18 2.26 6.55
CA LEU A 154 -12.30 2.78 7.60
C LEU A 154 -11.55 1.63 8.27
N ILE A 155 -10.37 1.92 8.79
CA ILE A 155 -9.58 1.05 9.66
C ILE A 155 -9.70 1.48 11.11
N LEU A 156 -9.38 0.58 12.04
CA LEU A 156 -9.57 0.76 13.49
C LEU A 156 -8.90 2.02 14.05
N ASP A 157 -7.69 2.34 13.59
CA ASP A 157 -6.87 3.41 14.15
C ASP A 157 -5.91 3.96 13.07
N PRO A 158 -5.69 5.29 13.00
CA PRO A 158 -4.86 5.89 11.96
C PRO A 158 -3.36 5.66 12.15
N TYR A 159 -2.94 5.26 13.35
CA TYR A 159 -1.53 5.00 13.65
C TYR A 159 -1.15 3.58 13.22
N VAL A 160 -0.94 3.41 11.92
CA VAL A 160 -0.56 2.12 11.33
C VAL A 160 0.92 1.85 11.55
N ARG A 161 1.25 0.66 12.02
CA ARG A 161 2.60 0.21 12.38
C ARG A 161 3.20 -0.75 11.38
N ASP A 162 2.37 -1.66 10.89
CA ASP A 162 2.80 -2.70 9.97
C ASP A 162 1.66 -3.12 9.05
N VAL A 163 2.01 -3.76 7.94
CA VAL A 163 1.06 -4.20 6.93
C VAL A 163 1.53 -5.48 6.25
N ALA A 164 0.63 -6.44 6.08
CA ALA A 164 0.89 -7.68 5.37
C ALA A 164 -0.24 -7.99 4.39
N MET A 165 0.08 -8.63 3.26
CA MET A 165 -0.87 -8.97 2.21
C MET A 165 -0.81 -10.46 1.88
N THR A 166 -1.97 -11.03 1.55
CA THR A 166 -2.08 -12.39 1.03
C THR A 166 -3.22 -12.49 0.03
N VAL A 167 -3.21 -13.52 -0.80
CA VAL A 167 -4.37 -13.97 -1.57
C VAL A 167 -4.92 -15.22 -0.90
N LEU A 168 -6.11 -15.12 -0.33
CA LEU A 168 -6.77 -16.26 0.29
C LEU A 168 -7.23 -17.27 -0.76
N PRO A 169 -7.36 -18.57 -0.40
CA PRO A 169 -8.00 -19.54 -1.27
C PRO A 169 -9.41 -19.05 -1.64
N ASN A 170 -9.75 -19.13 -2.93
CA ASN A 170 -11.05 -18.68 -3.47
C ASN A 170 -11.27 -17.15 -3.43
N ALA A 171 -10.22 -16.34 -3.28
CA ALA A 171 -10.33 -14.90 -3.41
C ALA A 171 -10.99 -14.52 -4.75
N PRO A 172 -11.95 -13.58 -4.78
CA PRO A 172 -12.64 -13.19 -6.00
C PRO A 172 -11.66 -12.57 -7.00
N ILE A 173 -11.86 -12.90 -8.26
CA ILE A 173 -11.10 -12.27 -9.36
C ILE A 173 -11.74 -10.91 -9.66
N ASP A 174 -10.96 -9.86 -9.54
CA ASP A 174 -11.36 -8.52 -9.96
C ASP A 174 -11.50 -8.46 -11.49
N ALA A 175 -12.70 -8.18 -11.97
CA ALA A 175 -13.01 -8.19 -13.39
C ALA A 175 -12.23 -7.12 -14.19
N SER A 176 -11.79 -6.05 -13.54
CA SER A 176 -11.03 -4.97 -14.20
C SER A 176 -9.54 -5.30 -14.37
N THR A 177 -8.99 -6.11 -13.48
CA THR A 177 -7.57 -6.46 -13.47
C THR A 177 -7.29 -7.88 -13.93
N GLY A 178 -8.26 -8.79 -13.77
CA GLY A 178 -8.11 -10.22 -13.99
C GLY A 178 -7.26 -10.91 -12.91
N LEU A 179 -7.01 -10.24 -11.78
CA LEU A 179 -6.24 -10.75 -10.66
C LEU A 179 -7.14 -11.03 -9.45
N PRO A 180 -6.81 -12.03 -8.62
CA PRO A 180 -7.51 -12.20 -7.35
C PRO A 180 -7.22 -11.02 -6.43
N THR A 181 -8.28 -10.53 -5.76
CA THR A 181 -8.20 -9.42 -4.82
C THR A 181 -7.46 -9.84 -3.55
N PRO A 182 -6.37 -9.18 -3.16
CA PRO A 182 -5.67 -9.50 -1.93
C PRO A 182 -6.47 -9.13 -0.68
N THR A 183 -6.28 -9.89 0.39
CA THR A 183 -6.65 -9.52 1.76
C THR A 183 -5.46 -8.83 2.42
N ILE A 184 -5.71 -7.69 3.08
CA ILE A 184 -4.68 -6.85 3.68
C ILE A 184 -4.89 -6.82 5.20
N ALA A 185 -3.87 -7.20 5.96
CA ALA A 185 -3.84 -7.04 7.42
C ALA A 185 -3.04 -5.79 7.79
N VAL A 186 -3.53 -5.04 8.77
CA VAL A 186 -2.98 -3.76 9.20
C VAL A 186 -2.83 -3.75 10.71
N ALA A 187 -1.60 -3.67 11.21
CA ALA A 187 -1.31 -3.49 12.63
C ALA A 187 -1.45 -2.03 13.03
N THR A 188 -2.12 -1.75 14.14
CA THR A 188 -2.39 -0.39 14.61
C THR A 188 -2.11 -0.23 16.11
N ASN A 189 -2.18 1.02 16.62
CA ASN A 189 -2.05 1.28 18.05
C ASN A 189 -3.21 0.70 18.87
N ALA A 190 -4.39 0.51 18.29
CA ALA A 190 -5.57 0.02 19.01
C ALA A 190 -5.84 -1.48 18.80
N GLY A 191 -5.03 -2.16 17.99
CA GLY A 191 -5.23 -3.55 17.59
C GLY A 191 -4.90 -3.74 16.11
N PHE A 192 -5.77 -4.41 15.36
CA PHE A 192 -5.56 -4.60 13.93
C PHE A 192 -6.86 -4.54 13.13
N SER A 193 -6.71 -4.24 11.84
CA SER A 193 -7.79 -4.30 10.86
C SER A 193 -7.45 -5.31 9.77
N ILE A 194 -8.44 -6.03 9.27
CA ILE A 194 -8.33 -6.88 8.08
C ILE A 194 -9.26 -6.29 7.02
N ILE A 195 -8.69 -5.83 5.92
CA ILE A 195 -9.43 -5.45 4.72
C ILE A 195 -9.53 -6.70 3.86
N LYS A 196 -10.72 -7.27 3.80
CA LYS A 196 -10.98 -8.50 3.07
C LYS A 196 -11.02 -8.27 1.55
N ASP A 197 -10.92 -9.36 0.84
CA ASP A 197 -11.01 -9.43 -0.62
C ASP A 197 -12.38 -8.98 -1.19
N ASP A 198 -13.43 -8.95 -0.36
CA ASP A 198 -14.76 -8.40 -0.67
C ASP A 198 -14.91 -6.91 -0.29
N GLY A 199 -13.84 -6.28 0.21
CA GLY A 199 -13.81 -4.90 0.66
C GLY A 199 -14.33 -4.65 2.07
N ILE A 200 -14.85 -5.66 2.78
CA ILE A 200 -15.29 -5.54 4.16
C ILE A 200 -14.06 -5.40 5.08
N VAL A 201 -14.12 -4.49 6.05
CA VAL A 201 -13.11 -4.36 7.10
C VAL A 201 -13.58 -5.05 8.38
N ILE A 202 -12.72 -5.89 8.93
CA ILE A 202 -12.89 -6.51 10.24
C ILE A 202 -11.88 -5.92 11.19
N ASP A 203 -12.35 -5.27 12.24
CA ASP A 203 -11.53 -4.68 13.28
C ASP A 203 -11.47 -5.58 14.52
N LYS A 204 -10.28 -5.69 15.08
CA LYS A 204 -10.06 -6.34 16.36
C LYS A 204 -9.34 -5.40 17.31
N VAL A 205 -10.06 -4.93 18.30
CA VAL A 205 -9.48 -4.15 19.41
C VAL A 205 -8.68 -5.09 20.31
N VAL A 206 -7.45 -4.73 20.59
CA VAL A 206 -6.58 -5.42 21.55
C VAL A 206 -6.35 -4.46 22.71
N SER A 207 -7.12 -4.66 23.77
CA SER A 207 -7.18 -3.72 24.91
C SER A 207 -5.85 -3.58 25.63
N GLY A 208 -5.40 -2.34 25.80
CA GLY A 208 -4.18 -2.04 26.56
C GLY A 208 -2.86 -2.33 25.86
N THR A 209 -2.89 -2.69 24.58
CA THR A 209 -1.70 -3.15 23.88
C THR A 209 -1.68 -2.69 22.42
N VAL A 210 -0.48 -2.41 21.96
CA VAL A 210 -0.20 -2.04 20.57
C VAL A 210 0.13 -3.30 19.78
N THR A 211 -0.48 -3.49 18.62
CA THR A 211 -0.03 -4.50 17.65
C THR A 211 1.12 -3.91 16.86
N ASN A 212 2.32 -4.48 16.98
CA ASN A 212 3.52 -3.95 16.35
C ASN A 212 3.74 -4.51 14.95
N GLU A 213 3.42 -5.80 14.75
CA GLU A 213 3.68 -6.52 13.51
C GLU A 213 2.49 -7.42 13.18
N VAL A 214 2.26 -7.63 11.90
CA VAL A 214 1.32 -8.60 11.35
C VAL A 214 1.98 -9.34 10.20
N ASP A 215 1.71 -10.64 10.08
CA ASP A 215 2.18 -11.45 8.95
C ASP A 215 1.20 -12.58 8.63
N TRP A 216 1.30 -13.13 7.44
CA TRP A 216 0.47 -14.25 6.98
C TRP A 216 1.27 -15.56 6.99
N TYR A 217 0.91 -16.46 7.89
CA TYR A 217 1.47 -17.81 7.91
C TYR A 217 0.73 -18.70 6.91
N LYS A 218 1.48 -19.34 6.00
CA LYS A 218 0.94 -20.19 4.91
C LYS A 218 -0.14 -19.48 4.07
N GLY A 219 -0.11 -18.14 4.01
CA GLY A 219 -1.05 -17.35 3.23
C GLY A 219 -2.51 -17.37 3.73
N GLN A 220 -2.82 -17.96 4.89
CA GLN A 220 -4.18 -18.13 5.39
C GLN A 220 -4.36 -17.73 6.86
N TYR A 221 -3.32 -17.87 7.67
CA TYR A 221 -3.39 -17.60 9.10
C TYR A 221 -2.70 -16.28 9.40
N LEU A 222 -3.42 -15.33 10.00
CA LEU A 222 -2.85 -14.07 10.43
C LEU A 222 -2.12 -14.26 11.75
N LEU A 223 -0.86 -13.88 11.79
CA LEU A 223 -0.05 -13.77 13.00
C LEU A 223 0.11 -12.30 13.36
N GLY A 224 0.09 -11.99 14.64
CA GLY A 224 0.36 -10.65 15.11
C GLY A 224 1.26 -10.66 16.34
N SER A 225 2.13 -9.68 16.44
CA SER A 225 2.99 -9.46 17.60
C SER A 225 2.48 -8.28 18.43
N GLY A 226 2.26 -8.55 19.69
CA GLY A 226 1.91 -7.62 20.75
C GLY A 226 2.45 -8.21 22.05
N PRO A 227 1.96 -7.79 23.23
CA PRO A 227 2.28 -8.49 24.48
C PRO A 227 1.74 -9.92 24.52
N GLU A 228 0.80 -10.25 23.66
CA GLU A 228 0.30 -11.61 23.46
C GLU A 228 0.32 -11.95 21.97
N TYR A 229 0.81 -13.15 21.63
CA TYR A 229 0.73 -13.69 20.29
C TYR A 229 -0.68 -14.25 20.07
N TRP A 230 -1.28 -13.98 18.90
CA TRP A 230 -2.56 -14.55 18.53
C TRP A 230 -2.53 -14.96 17.06
N ALA A 231 -3.28 -16.01 16.74
CA ALA A 231 -3.52 -16.47 15.39
C ALA A 231 -5.03 -16.44 15.12
N LEU A 232 -5.42 -15.94 13.96
CA LEU A 232 -6.80 -15.95 13.48
C LEU A 232 -6.92 -16.91 12.30
N TYR A 233 -8.04 -17.61 12.23
CA TYR A 233 -8.40 -18.53 11.15
C TYR A 233 -9.29 -17.82 10.14
#